data_bf67bd69e12c739fed967865f878623e
#
_entry.id   bf67bd69e12c739fed967865f878623e
#
_cell.length_a   1.000
_cell.length_b   1.000
_cell.length_c   1.000
_cell.angle_alpha   90.00
_cell.angle_beta   90.00
_cell.angle_gamma   90.00
#
_symmetry.space_group_name_H-M   'P 1'
#
loop_
_entity.id
_entity.type
_entity.pdbx_description
1 polymer ?
#
loop_
_entity_poly.entity_id
_entity_poly.type
_entity_poly.pdbx_seq_one_letter_code
_entity_poly.pdbx_strand_id
1 'polypeptide(L)'
;MKFVTYTRVEGTEPRFGYLRNDFIIDILYAAIYINENHGNSEYLSIPTSLTRALENWDGSFEKLKNLDRSLPNTLIHTYSVHGKPIAVSSDSVQFFPPVPEPKTFRDFYAFEQHVKIARKNRGLKMNPVWYDLPVFYFSNPTALFGHNDNVPYPEPTQALD
;
A
#
# COMPACT_ATOMS: atom_id res chain seq x y z
N MET A 1 -10.73 3.32 -3.95
CA MET A 1 -10.24 2.09 -3.26
C MET A 1 -9.03 2.45 -2.41
N LYS A 2 -8.86 1.83 -1.25
CA LYS A 2 -7.64 1.94 -0.41
C LYS A 2 -6.93 0.60 -0.48
N PHE A 3 -5.79 0.56 -1.16
CA PHE A 3 -5.01 -0.66 -1.34
C PHE A 3 -4.15 -0.95 -0.13
N VAL A 4 -3.96 -2.25 0.16
CA VAL A 4 -3.19 -2.74 1.29
C VAL A 4 -2.34 -3.95 0.90
N THR A 5 -1.18 -4.05 1.53
CA THR A 5 -0.39 -5.27 1.59
C THR A 5 -0.49 -5.81 3.02
N TYR A 6 -0.85 -7.07 3.18
CA TYR A 6 -1.17 -7.65 4.48
C TYR A 6 -0.86 -9.14 4.53
N THR A 7 -0.79 -9.71 5.74
CA THR A 7 -0.81 -11.15 5.97
C THR A 7 -1.90 -11.53 6.95
N ARG A 8 -2.48 -12.72 6.81
CA ARG A 8 -3.49 -13.27 7.73
C ARG A 8 -2.87 -13.91 8.97
N VAL A 9 -1.62 -14.32 8.86
CA VAL A 9 -0.84 -14.97 9.94
C VAL A 9 0.56 -14.42 9.88
N GLU A 10 1.15 -14.11 11.05
CA GLU A 10 2.52 -13.66 11.15
C GLU A 10 3.49 -14.63 10.46
N GLY A 11 4.45 -14.11 9.71
CA GLY A 11 5.45 -14.89 8.98
C GLY A 11 4.99 -15.54 7.68
N THR A 12 3.73 -15.31 7.24
CA THR A 12 3.27 -15.73 5.91
C THR A 12 3.59 -14.66 4.85
N GLU A 13 3.59 -15.07 3.58
CA GLU A 13 3.85 -14.15 2.47
C GLU A 13 2.82 -13.01 2.42
N PRO A 14 3.28 -11.78 2.12
CA PRO A 14 2.40 -10.64 1.94
C PRO A 14 1.40 -10.84 0.80
N ARG A 15 0.17 -10.42 1.03
CA ARG A 15 -0.95 -10.50 0.08
C ARG A 15 -1.41 -9.11 -0.32
N PHE A 16 -1.94 -9.00 -1.52
CA PHE A 16 -2.49 -7.78 -2.05
C PHE A 16 -4.01 -7.74 -1.90
N GLY A 17 -4.52 -6.67 -1.32
CA GLY A 17 -5.94 -6.47 -1.09
C GLY A 17 -6.35 -5.00 -1.15
N TYR A 18 -7.63 -4.76 -0.93
CA TYR A 18 -8.16 -3.41 -0.72
C TYR A 18 -9.24 -3.40 0.34
N LEU A 19 -9.37 -2.28 1.04
CA LEU A 19 -10.39 -2.07 2.06
C LEU A 19 -11.76 -1.79 1.44
N ARG A 20 -12.77 -2.53 1.92
CA ARG A 20 -14.18 -2.30 1.71
C ARG A 20 -14.86 -2.31 3.09
N ASN A 21 -15.20 -1.13 3.61
CA ASN A 21 -15.60 -0.96 5.01
C ASN A 21 -14.50 -1.50 5.95
N ASP A 22 -14.84 -2.36 6.89
CA ASP A 22 -13.94 -2.97 7.88
C ASP A 22 -13.32 -4.29 7.40
N PHE A 23 -13.47 -4.62 6.11
CA PHE A 23 -12.95 -5.85 5.53
C PHE A 23 -11.89 -5.56 4.46
N ILE A 24 -10.90 -6.43 4.40
CA ILE A 24 -9.94 -6.49 3.30
C ILE A 24 -10.44 -7.52 2.31
N ILE A 25 -10.67 -7.11 1.07
CA ILE A 25 -10.93 -7.98 -0.06
C ILE A 25 -9.59 -8.50 -0.57
N ASP A 26 -9.42 -9.82 -0.53
CA ASP A 26 -8.26 -10.51 -1.10
C ASP A 26 -8.42 -10.61 -2.62
N ILE A 27 -7.58 -9.91 -3.35
CA ILE A 27 -7.74 -9.77 -4.81
C ILE A 27 -7.64 -11.14 -5.51
N LEU A 28 -6.70 -12.00 -5.11
CA LEU A 28 -6.54 -13.29 -5.73
C LEU A 28 -7.77 -14.19 -5.49
N TYR A 29 -8.21 -14.31 -4.23
CA TYR A 29 -9.37 -15.16 -3.93
C TYR A 29 -10.68 -14.57 -4.46
N ALA A 30 -10.82 -13.27 -4.52
CA ALA A 30 -11.95 -12.60 -5.16
C ALA A 30 -11.98 -12.88 -6.67
N ALA A 31 -10.82 -12.82 -7.35
CA ALA A 31 -10.73 -13.14 -8.77
C ALA A 31 -11.07 -14.60 -9.07
N ILE A 32 -10.56 -15.55 -8.24
CA ILE A 32 -10.89 -16.98 -8.36
C ILE A 32 -12.39 -17.20 -8.12
N TYR A 33 -12.96 -16.58 -7.09
CA TYR A 33 -14.39 -16.67 -6.78
C TYR A 33 -15.27 -16.24 -7.97
N ILE A 34 -14.95 -15.10 -8.58
CA ILE A 34 -15.70 -14.61 -9.76
C ILE A 34 -15.51 -15.54 -10.95
N ASN A 35 -14.31 -16.07 -11.18
CA ASN A 35 -14.09 -17.01 -12.27
C ASN A 35 -14.93 -18.28 -12.11
N GLU A 36 -14.96 -18.87 -10.92
CA GLU A 36 -15.67 -20.13 -10.67
C GLU A 36 -17.19 -19.97 -10.65
N ASN A 37 -17.70 -18.86 -10.13
CA ASN A 37 -19.14 -18.67 -9.97
C ASN A 37 -19.80 -17.92 -11.15
N HIS A 38 -19.03 -17.15 -11.94
CA HIS A 38 -19.53 -16.31 -13.03
C HIS A 38 -18.82 -16.53 -14.36
N GLY A 39 -17.84 -17.44 -14.45
CA GLY A 39 -17.13 -17.78 -15.67
C GLY A 39 -16.23 -16.67 -16.21
N ASN A 40 -15.89 -15.66 -15.42
CA ASN A 40 -15.06 -14.53 -15.85
C ASN A 40 -13.61 -14.71 -15.37
N SER A 41 -12.74 -15.16 -16.28
CA SER A 41 -11.32 -15.37 -16.03
C SER A 41 -10.44 -14.11 -16.16
N GLU A 42 -11.00 -12.98 -16.61
CA GLU A 42 -10.26 -11.74 -16.86
C GLU A 42 -9.51 -11.27 -15.60
N TYR A 43 -10.14 -11.40 -14.44
CA TYR A 43 -9.57 -10.91 -13.18
C TYR A 43 -8.41 -11.77 -12.65
N LEU A 44 -8.24 -13.01 -13.12
CA LEU A 44 -7.09 -13.84 -12.79
C LEU A 44 -5.76 -13.26 -13.30
N SER A 45 -5.84 -12.33 -14.26
CA SER A 45 -4.68 -11.60 -14.77
C SER A 45 -4.27 -10.38 -13.92
N ILE A 46 -5.02 -10.05 -12.86
CA ILE A 46 -4.64 -8.99 -11.93
C ILE A 46 -3.40 -9.46 -11.16
N PRO A 47 -2.33 -8.64 -11.10
CA PRO A 47 -1.14 -9.00 -10.35
C PRO A 47 -1.44 -9.24 -8.86
N THR A 48 -0.74 -10.19 -8.24
CA THR A 48 -0.93 -10.57 -6.84
C THR A 48 -0.17 -9.68 -5.84
N SER A 49 0.51 -8.64 -6.32
CA SER A 49 1.13 -7.61 -5.49
C SER A 49 0.85 -6.22 -6.03
N LEU A 50 0.77 -5.23 -5.13
CA LEU A 50 0.57 -3.83 -5.53
C LEU A 50 1.75 -3.33 -6.37
N THR A 51 2.99 -3.71 -6.05
CA THR A 51 4.18 -3.33 -6.81
C THR A 51 4.05 -3.70 -8.28
N ARG A 52 3.65 -4.95 -8.57
CA ARG A 52 3.43 -5.40 -9.95
C ARG A 52 2.21 -4.74 -10.61
N ALA A 53 1.16 -4.47 -9.85
CA ALA A 53 0.00 -3.76 -10.37
C ALA A 53 0.34 -2.33 -10.81
N LEU A 54 1.26 -1.67 -10.10
CA LEU A 54 1.74 -0.32 -10.44
C LEU A 54 2.58 -0.26 -11.73
N GLU A 55 3.19 -1.37 -12.16
CA GLU A 55 3.95 -1.43 -13.43
C GLU A 55 3.06 -1.25 -14.67
N ASN A 56 1.77 -1.59 -14.57
CA ASN A 56 0.75 -1.33 -15.56
C ASN A 56 -0.54 -0.85 -14.87
N TRP A 57 -0.45 0.33 -14.27
CA TRP A 57 -1.48 0.82 -13.36
C TRP A 57 -2.85 0.98 -14.01
N ASP A 58 -2.92 1.62 -15.16
CA ASP A 58 -4.20 1.91 -15.80
C ASP A 58 -4.99 0.62 -16.12
N GLY A 59 -4.33 -0.37 -16.70
CA GLY A 59 -4.94 -1.67 -16.98
C GLY A 59 -5.30 -2.45 -15.71
N SER A 60 -4.43 -2.42 -14.70
CA SER A 60 -4.68 -3.08 -13.42
C SER A 60 -5.81 -2.43 -12.64
N PHE A 61 -5.85 -1.10 -12.62
CA PHE A 61 -6.87 -0.35 -11.86
C PHE A 61 -8.27 -0.51 -12.43
N GLU A 62 -8.43 -0.51 -13.76
CA GLU A 62 -9.73 -0.79 -14.38
C GLU A 62 -10.23 -2.19 -14.02
N LYS A 63 -9.38 -3.21 -14.10
CA LYS A 63 -9.74 -4.58 -13.71
C LYS A 63 -10.11 -4.67 -12.23
N LEU A 64 -9.38 -3.98 -11.35
CA LEU A 64 -9.68 -3.91 -9.91
C LEU A 64 -11.05 -3.27 -9.64
N LYS A 65 -11.39 -2.18 -10.33
CA LYS A 65 -12.71 -1.55 -10.22
C LYS A 65 -13.84 -2.48 -10.71
N ASN A 66 -13.61 -3.19 -11.79
CA ASN A 66 -14.59 -4.11 -12.34
C ASN A 66 -14.76 -5.36 -11.47
N LEU A 67 -13.66 -5.90 -10.92
CA LEU A 67 -13.71 -6.95 -9.91
C LEU A 67 -14.55 -6.53 -8.70
N ASP A 68 -14.29 -5.34 -8.15
CA ASP A 68 -15.04 -4.81 -7.01
C ASP A 68 -16.54 -4.72 -7.27
N ARG A 69 -16.93 -4.26 -8.46
CA ARG A 69 -18.36 -4.17 -8.89
C ARG A 69 -19.01 -5.53 -9.09
N SER A 70 -18.23 -6.54 -9.44
CA SER A 70 -18.72 -7.91 -9.66
C SER A 70 -18.92 -8.70 -8.36
N LEU A 71 -18.34 -8.22 -7.25
CA LEU A 71 -18.46 -8.88 -5.95
C LEU A 71 -19.79 -8.55 -5.26
N PRO A 72 -20.32 -9.45 -4.40
CA PRO A 72 -21.48 -9.18 -3.57
C PRO A 72 -21.32 -7.92 -2.71
N ASN A 73 -22.37 -7.13 -2.62
CA ASN A 73 -22.36 -5.88 -1.84
C ASN A 73 -22.57 -6.10 -0.34
N THR A 74 -23.18 -7.21 0.03
CA THR A 74 -23.53 -7.54 1.42
C THR A 74 -22.89 -8.85 1.84
N LEU A 75 -22.62 -9.00 3.14
CA LEU A 75 -22.09 -10.23 3.74
C LEU A 75 -20.82 -10.77 3.06
N ILE A 76 -19.99 -9.88 2.53
CA ILE A 76 -18.80 -10.26 1.74
C ILE A 76 -17.88 -11.23 2.49
N HIS A 77 -17.84 -11.16 3.82
CA HIS A 77 -17.03 -12.00 4.69
C HIS A 77 -17.52 -13.46 4.78
N THR A 78 -18.73 -13.76 4.30
CA THR A 78 -19.27 -15.14 4.29
C THR A 78 -18.88 -15.92 3.03
N TYR A 79 -18.37 -15.23 2.01
CA TYR A 79 -17.98 -15.89 0.77
C TYR A 79 -16.55 -16.43 0.84
N SER A 80 -16.37 -17.61 0.28
CA SER A 80 -15.07 -18.28 0.24
C SER A 80 -14.88 -19.05 -1.07
N VAL A 81 -13.64 -19.35 -1.41
CA VAL A 81 -13.23 -20.19 -2.52
C VAL A 81 -12.13 -21.14 -2.03
N HIS A 82 -12.25 -22.43 -2.31
CA HIS A 82 -11.34 -23.50 -1.83
C HIS A 82 -11.09 -23.43 -0.30
N GLY A 83 -12.13 -23.13 0.48
CA GLY A 83 -12.04 -23.00 1.93
C GLY A 83 -11.30 -21.74 2.41
N LYS A 84 -10.97 -20.80 1.52
CA LYS A 84 -10.33 -19.51 1.84
C LYS A 84 -11.35 -18.38 1.70
N PRO A 85 -11.58 -17.56 2.73
CA PRO A 85 -12.50 -16.42 2.62
C PRO A 85 -11.95 -15.40 1.62
N ILE A 86 -12.85 -14.81 0.81
CA ILE A 86 -12.49 -13.73 -0.12
C ILE A 86 -12.33 -12.39 0.57
N ALA A 87 -12.84 -12.27 1.79
CA ALA A 87 -12.69 -11.08 2.62
C ALA A 87 -12.34 -11.47 4.06
N VAL A 88 -11.49 -10.69 4.72
CA VAL A 88 -11.09 -10.85 6.12
C VAL A 88 -11.24 -9.55 6.86
N SER A 89 -11.51 -9.60 8.17
CA SER A 89 -11.55 -8.40 9.00
C SER A 89 -10.19 -7.69 9.01
N SER A 90 -10.19 -6.37 8.89
CA SER A 90 -8.96 -5.57 8.98
C SER A 90 -8.26 -5.71 10.34
N ASP A 91 -9.01 -6.00 11.40
CA ASP A 91 -8.48 -6.18 12.76
C ASP A 91 -7.81 -7.54 12.97
N SER A 92 -7.97 -8.48 12.03
CA SER A 92 -7.45 -9.85 12.14
C SER A 92 -6.17 -10.09 11.34
N VAL A 93 -5.54 -9.04 10.84
CA VAL A 93 -4.38 -9.12 9.95
C VAL A 93 -3.24 -8.23 10.44
N GLN A 94 -2.03 -8.56 9.98
CA GLN A 94 -0.89 -7.66 10.09
C GLN A 94 -0.73 -6.92 8.75
N PHE A 95 -0.60 -5.58 8.82
CA PHE A 95 -0.34 -4.75 7.66
C PHE A 95 1.16 -4.57 7.44
N PHE A 96 1.56 -4.68 6.21
CA PHE A 96 2.85 -4.25 5.70
C PHE A 96 2.75 -2.83 5.11
N PRO A 97 3.88 -2.16 4.83
CA PRO A 97 3.86 -1.02 3.92
C PRO A 97 3.11 -1.38 2.64
N PRO A 98 2.28 -0.49 2.07
CA PRO A 98 1.51 -0.80 0.85
C PRO A 98 2.37 -1.31 -0.30
N VAL A 99 3.58 -0.77 -0.43
CA VAL A 99 4.66 -1.23 -1.33
C VAL A 99 5.82 -1.66 -0.46
N PRO A 100 5.93 -2.94 -0.03
CA PRO A 100 6.92 -3.38 0.95
C PRO A 100 8.37 -3.25 0.46
N GLU A 101 8.59 -3.41 -0.83
CA GLU A 101 9.91 -3.40 -1.46
C GLU A 101 9.93 -2.42 -2.65
N PRO A 102 9.86 -1.10 -2.40
CA PRO A 102 9.95 -0.13 -3.48
C PRO A 102 11.38 -0.09 -4.03
N LYS A 103 11.51 0.08 -5.35
CA LYS A 103 12.83 0.21 -6.01
C LYS A 103 13.60 1.43 -5.52
N THR A 104 12.89 2.49 -5.17
CA THR A 104 13.45 3.74 -4.64
C THR A 104 12.46 4.39 -3.68
N PHE A 105 12.98 5.13 -2.71
CA PHE A 105 12.18 5.98 -1.84
C PHE A 105 12.82 7.36 -1.78
N ARG A 106 12.03 8.40 -2.04
CA ARG A 106 12.49 9.78 -2.01
C ARG A 106 11.48 10.64 -1.28
N ASP A 107 11.97 11.40 -0.30
CA ASP A 107 11.21 12.44 0.37
C ASP A 107 11.56 13.79 -0.25
N PHE A 108 10.56 14.41 -0.90
CA PHE A 108 10.75 15.68 -1.59
C PHE A 108 10.53 16.86 -0.63
N TYR A 109 11.50 17.74 -0.59
CA TYR A 109 11.45 19.00 0.14
C TYR A 109 10.67 20.06 -0.67
N ALA A 110 9.38 19.79 -0.92
CA ALA A 110 8.59 20.45 -1.97
C ALA A 110 7.67 21.58 -1.48
N PHE A 111 7.36 21.65 -0.18
CA PHE A 111 6.47 22.68 0.36
C PHE A 111 7.22 23.96 0.72
N GLU A 112 7.09 24.99 -0.10
CA GLU A 112 7.84 26.25 0.04
C GLU A 112 7.75 26.86 1.44
N GLN A 113 6.55 26.91 2.02
CA GLN A 113 6.36 27.48 3.36
C GLN A 113 7.14 26.71 4.43
N HIS A 114 7.13 25.37 4.35
CA HIS A 114 7.90 24.53 5.24
C HIS A 114 9.40 24.81 5.11
N VAL A 115 9.90 24.86 3.88
CA VAL A 115 11.32 25.17 3.59
C VAL A 115 11.71 26.54 4.12
N LYS A 116 10.88 27.57 3.88
CA LYS A 116 11.11 28.94 4.41
C LYS A 116 11.22 28.97 5.92
N ILE A 117 10.29 28.30 6.62
CA ILE A 117 10.28 28.24 8.08
C ILE A 117 11.53 27.51 8.60
N ALA A 118 11.82 26.32 8.07
CA ALA A 118 12.97 25.54 8.48
C ALA A 118 14.30 26.28 8.27
N ARG A 119 14.46 26.99 7.16
CA ARG A 119 15.65 27.81 6.89
C ARG A 119 15.71 29.01 7.81
N LYS A 120 14.60 29.73 8.02
CA LYS A 120 14.52 30.86 8.93
C LYS A 120 14.92 30.47 10.35
N ASN A 121 14.46 29.33 10.85
CA ASN A 121 14.81 28.83 12.19
C ASN A 121 16.30 28.54 12.33
N ARG A 122 17.01 28.29 11.23
CA ARG A 122 18.48 28.14 11.16
C ARG A 122 19.22 29.44 10.83
N GLY A 123 18.52 30.59 10.77
CA GLY A 123 19.13 31.88 10.40
C GLY A 123 19.47 32.00 8.90
N LEU A 124 18.94 31.13 8.05
CA LEU A 124 19.28 31.08 6.62
C LEU A 124 18.17 31.69 5.75
N LYS A 125 18.57 32.31 4.63
CA LYS A 125 17.65 32.75 3.58
C LYS A 125 17.31 31.58 2.64
N MET A 126 16.21 31.72 1.89
CA MET A 126 15.89 30.79 0.80
C MET A 126 17.04 30.70 -0.20
N ASN A 127 17.33 29.48 -0.61
CA ASN A 127 18.29 29.24 -1.70
C ASN A 127 17.53 29.31 -3.04
N PRO A 128 17.94 30.20 -3.98
CA PRO A 128 17.28 30.29 -5.29
C PRO A 128 17.23 28.98 -6.05
N VAL A 129 18.27 28.17 -5.94
CA VAL A 129 18.37 26.83 -6.59
C VAL A 129 17.22 25.89 -6.17
N TRP A 130 16.59 26.13 -5.00
CA TRP A 130 15.44 25.34 -4.58
C TRP A 130 14.24 25.46 -5.54
N TYR A 131 14.10 26.59 -6.24
CA TYR A 131 13.02 26.81 -7.22
C TYR A 131 13.31 26.16 -8.57
N ASP A 132 14.58 25.85 -8.85
CA ASP A 132 15.03 25.34 -10.15
C ASP A 132 15.21 23.82 -10.16
N LEU A 133 15.46 23.21 -9.00
CA LEU A 133 15.76 21.80 -8.88
C LEU A 133 14.82 21.08 -7.89
N PRO A 134 14.38 19.87 -8.22
CA PRO A 134 13.60 19.02 -7.30
C PRO A 134 14.50 18.51 -6.18
N VAL A 135 14.53 19.21 -5.06
CA VAL A 135 15.32 18.82 -3.88
C VAL A 135 14.61 17.68 -3.18
N PHE A 136 15.32 16.59 -2.91
CA PHE A 136 14.79 15.45 -2.18
C PHE A 136 15.85 14.78 -1.31
N TYR A 137 15.38 14.04 -0.32
CA TYR A 137 16.20 13.18 0.52
C TYR A 137 16.13 11.75 0.00
N PHE A 138 17.28 11.08 -0.14
CA PHE A 138 17.34 9.66 -0.42
C PHE A 138 17.04 8.89 0.86
N SER A 139 15.91 8.22 0.90
CA SER A 139 15.51 7.38 2.01
C SER A 139 15.84 5.91 1.73
N ASN A 140 15.99 5.12 2.78
CA ASN A 140 16.28 3.70 2.65
C ASN A 140 15.01 2.91 2.27
N PRO A 141 14.92 2.32 1.07
CA PRO A 141 13.73 1.58 0.64
C PRO A 141 13.58 0.23 1.35
N THR A 142 14.61 -0.25 2.07
CA THR A 142 14.56 -1.54 2.77
C THR A 142 14.25 -1.41 4.27
N ALA A 143 14.11 -0.17 4.77
CA ALA A 143 13.79 0.11 6.17
C ALA A 143 12.37 0.70 6.31
N LEU A 144 11.40 0.07 5.66
CA LEU A 144 9.99 0.44 5.76
C LEU A 144 9.29 -0.42 6.80
N PHE A 145 8.52 0.22 7.66
CA PHE A 145 7.71 -0.42 8.67
C PHE A 145 6.24 -0.35 8.30
N GLY A 146 5.49 -1.40 8.63
CA GLY A 146 4.05 -1.46 8.45
C GLY A 146 3.30 -0.76 9.59
N HIS A 147 1.98 -0.80 9.50
CA HIS A 147 1.11 -0.27 10.54
C HIS A 147 1.29 -1.09 11.83
N ASN A 148 1.50 -0.40 12.94
CA ASN A 148 1.76 -0.97 14.28
C ASN A 148 3.09 -1.76 14.43
N ASP A 149 3.99 -1.70 13.48
CA ASP A 149 5.34 -2.25 13.67
C ASP A 149 6.11 -1.44 14.71
N ASN A 150 6.92 -2.13 15.52
CA ASN A 150 7.83 -1.48 16.42
C ASN A 150 9.05 -0.95 15.67
N VAL A 151 9.21 0.37 15.62
CA VAL A 151 10.41 1.01 15.07
C VAL A 151 11.48 1.05 16.14
N PRO A 152 12.63 0.36 15.99
CA PRO A 152 13.69 0.40 16.99
C PRO A 152 14.29 1.80 17.09
N TYR A 153 14.39 2.31 18.31
CA TYR A 153 15.05 3.58 18.58
C TYR A 153 16.57 3.41 18.51
N PRO A 154 17.29 4.12 17.60
CA PRO A 154 18.72 3.92 17.45
C PRO A 154 19.49 4.50 18.65
N GLU A 155 20.38 3.70 19.24
CA GLU A 155 21.36 4.21 20.20
C GLU A 155 22.58 4.79 19.44
N PRO A 156 23.11 5.91 19.81
CA PRO A 156 22.86 6.81 20.94
C PRO A 156 22.03 8.06 20.57
N THR A 157 21.02 7.93 19.73
CA THR A 157 20.20 9.05 19.26
C THR A 157 19.44 9.70 20.43
N GLN A 158 19.50 11.03 20.54
CA GLN A 158 18.76 11.81 21.53
C GLN A 158 17.47 12.43 20.98
N ALA A 159 17.32 12.43 19.67
CA ALA A 159 16.14 12.93 18.97
C ALA A 159 15.89 12.06 17.73
N LEU A 160 14.69 11.52 17.60
CA LEU A 160 14.23 10.81 16.42
C LEU A 160 13.49 11.81 15.53
N ASP A 161 13.92 11.90 14.26
CA ASP A 161 13.32 12.77 13.23
C ASP A 161 12.40 11.95 12.31
#